data_c85a55cf7455af8c7b75a3872ed98bed
#
_entry.id   c85a55cf7455af8c7b75a3872ed98bed
#
_cell.length_a   1.000
_cell.length_b   1.000
_cell.length_c   1.000
_cell.angle_alpha   90.00
_cell.angle_beta   90.00
_cell.angle_gamma   90.00
#
_symmetry.space_group_name_H-M   'P 1'
#
loop_
_entity.id
_entity.type
_entity.pdbx_description
1 polymer ?
#
loop_
_entity_poly.entity_id
_entity_poly.type
_entity_poly.pdbx_seq_one_letter_code
_entity_poly.pdbx_strand_id
1 'polypeptide(L)'
;MRRRARSHVDYAFEAIGVPTTVRQAVCITRKGGSGWRAPAEGWRGAVGDPVRTFEQRDRGGVDSATVDLDLKSWRNVQDPFPLYAWLRDHDPVHWSKSLNAWVITRYADVVRVFDRPETFASDRFRKIDERYASRRPAVQAVAEVLGHWLVFRDPPDHDRLRGLLQSSFTPKQLESSRERVQTTVDTLLDRVVARGTMDFISELAFPLPATVIAGLMGVPETDLVRIKAWSDRLAAYLGGAVDERDNFVEASAGVAALVDYFHALLRERERGPQDDLMNLMLRAEHGGEHLTRDEVVANCVLLLFAGHETTTNLLGNGLFHLLRHPAQAALLQAYPELLHGAVEELLRYDGPVPATVKIATDDIPWHGRTIGRGDMVIPCLASANRDPRQFPDPDTLDVRRQPERHLAFAAGMHFCLGAWLARLEARIVLGTLFRRLPSLALGPAQPRWKPMLFLRGLESLPLVWARDERSEP
;
A
#
# COMPACT_ATOMS: atom_id res chain seq x y z
N MET A 1 6.02 -1.07 -47.28
CA MET A 1 6.34 -1.08 -45.84
C MET A 1 5.42 -0.10 -45.12
N ARG A 2 4.33 -0.58 -44.54
CA ARG A 2 3.40 0.27 -43.76
C ARG A 2 3.86 0.29 -42.31
N ARG A 3 4.41 1.43 -41.84
CA ARG A 3 4.61 1.68 -40.42
C ARG A 3 3.23 1.74 -39.74
N ARG A 4 2.88 0.75 -38.92
CA ARG A 4 1.71 0.82 -38.04
C ARG A 4 1.97 1.92 -37.03
N ALA A 5 1.12 2.94 -37.03
CA ALA A 5 1.09 3.94 -35.96
C ALA A 5 0.72 3.23 -34.65
N ARG A 6 1.57 3.29 -33.65
CA ARG A 6 1.30 2.78 -32.29
C ARG A 6 0.20 3.64 -31.66
N SER A 7 -0.70 3.03 -30.93
CA SER A 7 -1.82 3.75 -30.30
C SER A 7 -1.35 4.60 -29.13
N HIS A 8 -2.14 5.60 -28.79
CA HIS A 8 -1.82 6.55 -27.72
C HIS A 8 -1.71 5.90 -26.32
N VAL A 9 -2.30 4.74 -26.13
CA VAL A 9 -2.31 3.96 -24.88
C VAL A 9 -0.98 3.24 -24.65
N ASP A 10 -0.33 2.75 -25.71
CA ASP A 10 0.91 1.95 -25.62
C ASP A 10 2.07 2.67 -24.91
N TYR A 11 2.13 3.99 -25.02
CA TYR A 11 3.24 4.80 -24.47
C TYR A 11 3.07 5.16 -23.00
N ALA A 12 1.83 5.25 -22.51
CA ALA A 12 1.57 5.54 -21.09
C ALA A 12 2.05 4.39 -20.20
N PHE A 13 1.84 3.15 -20.65
CA PHE A 13 2.24 1.95 -19.90
C PHE A 13 3.77 1.72 -19.88
N GLU A 14 4.49 2.12 -20.94
CA GLU A 14 5.95 2.02 -20.95
C GLU A 14 6.62 3.01 -20.00
N ALA A 15 6.02 4.20 -19.84
CA ALA A 15 6.56 5.25 -18.98
C ALA A 15 6.60 4.91 -17.49
N ILE A 16 5.74 4.00 -17.05
CA ILE A 16 5.58 3.63 -15.64
C ILE A 16 5.99 2.19 -15.34
N GLY A 17 6.63 1.53 -16.32
CA GLY A 17 7.10 0.16 -16.15
C GLY A 17 5.99 -0.89 -16.15
N VAL A 18 4.80 -0.58 -16.69
CA VAL A 18 3.73 -1.58 -16.88
C VAL A 18 4.00 -2.38 -18.16
N PRO A 19 3.93 -3.72 -18.13
CA PRO A 19 4.40 -4.57 -19.22
C PRO A 19 3.57 -4.48 -20.51
N THR A 20 4.23 -4.85 -21.62
CA THR A 20 3.75 -4.88 -23.00
C THR A 20 2.51 -5.76 -23.26
N THR A 21 2.19 -6.68 -22.35
CA THR A 21 1.04 -7.61 -22.47
C THR A 21 -0.32 -6.93 -22.41
N VAL A 22 -0.41 -5.76 -21.78
CA VAL A 22 -1.64 -4.94 -21.82
C VAL A 22 -1.89 -4.40 -23.23
N ARG A 23 -0.86 -4.30 -24.10
CA ARG A 23 -0.99 -3.88 -25.49
C ARG A 23 -1.86 -4.81 -26.34
N GLN A 24 -1.79 -6.11 -26.11
CA GLN A 24 -2.53 -7.11 -26.91
C GLN A 24 -4.03 -7.11 -26.61
N ALA A 25 -4.42 -6.83 -25.38
CA ALA A 25 -5.84 -6.76 -24.99
C ALA A 25 -6.57 -5.56 -25.60
N VAL A 26 -5.87 -4.42 -25.76
CA VAL A 26 -6.44 -3.18 -26.35
C VAL A 26 -6.61 -3.28 -27.87
N CYS A 27 -5.77 -4.05 -28.56
CA CYS A 27 -5.87 -4.21 -30.03
C CYS A 27 -7.04 -5.11 -30.47
N ILE A 28 -7.57 -5.97 -29.62
CA ILE A 28 -8.64 -6.92 -29.97
C ILE A 28 -10.04 -6.28 -29.92
N THR A 29 -10.23 -5.20 -29.17
CA THR A 29 -11.55 -4.58 -28.95
C THR A 29 -11.95 -3.50 -29.97
N ARG A 30 -11.12 -3.20 -30.99
CA ARG A 30 -11.41 -2.16 -31.99
C ARG A 30 -12.04 -2.63 -33.28
N LYS A 31 -12.50 -3.88 -33.39
CA LYS A 31 -13.29 -4.37 -34.53
C LYS A 31 -14.66 -4.85 -34.06
N GLY A 32 -15.68 -4.04 -34.23
CA GLY A 32 -17.09 -4.41 -34.14
C GLY A 32 -17.85 -3.72 -33.00
N GLY A 33 -18.53 -2.62 -33.35
CA GLY A 33 -19.56 -2.05 -32.48
C GLY A 33 -20.75 -3.00 -32.43
N SER A 34 -21.20 -3.28 -31.22
CA SER A 34 -22.62 -3.49 -30.81
C SER A 34 -22.63 -4.10 -29.41
N GLY A 35 -23.51 -3.59 -28.60
CA GLY A 35 -23.68 -3.77 -27.17
C GLY A 35 -23.51 -5.17 -26.62
N TRP A 36 -22.73 -5.28 -25.58
CA TRP A 36 -22.73 -6.43 -24.68
C TRP A 36 -23.87 -6.29 -23.68
N ARG A 37 -24.91 -7.15 -23.85
CA ARG A 37 -25.84 -7.50 -22.77
C ARG A 37 -25.19 -8.66 -22.02
N ALA A 38 -25.08 -8.55 -20.71
CA ALA A 38 -24.70 -9.65 -19.85
C ALA A 38 -25.67 -10.81 -20.01
N PRO A 39 -25.22 -12.07 -20.16
CA PRO A 39 -26.10 -13.22 -20.07
C PRO A 39 -26.51 -13.39 -18.61
N ALA A 40 -27.77 -13.20 -18.29
CA ALA A 40 -28.41 -13.80 -17.13
C ALA A 40 -28.50 -15.32 -17.38
N GLU A 41 -28.23 -16.10 -16.33
CA GLU A 41 -28.40 -17.56 -16.24
C GLU A 41 -27.20 -18.41 -16.71
N GLY A 42 -26.61 -19.13 -15.72
CA GLY A 42 -25.84 -20.34 -16.02
C GLY A 42 -24.54 -20.60 -15.28
N TRP A 43 -24.31 -20.06 -14.07
CA TRP A 43 -23.21 -20.54 -13.21
C TRP A 43 -23.75 -21.24 -11.96
N ARG A 44 -24.40 -22.39 -12.16
CA ARG A 44 -24.63 -23.39 -11.09
C ARG A 44 -23.80 -24.63 -11.45
N GLY A 45 -22.60 -24.70 -10.88
CA GLY A 45 -21.77 -25.89 -11.02
C GLY A 45 -20.46 -25.75 -10.29
N ALA A 46 -20.31 -26.47 -9.17
CA ALA A 46 -19.07 -26.78 -8.46
C ALA A 46 -18.38 -25.61 -7.72
N VAL A 47 -19.06 -25.00 -6.78
CA VAL A 47 -18.39 -24.34 -5.64
C VAL A 47 -18.40 -25.36 -4.49
N GLY A 48 -17.39 -26.21 -4.43
CA GLY A 48 -17.07 -26.95 -3.21
C GLY A 48 -16.73 -25.95 -2.11
N ASP A 49 -17.23 -26.20 -0.91
CA ASP A 49 -17.10 -25.42 0.31
C ASP A 49 -15.62 -25.00 0.56
N PRO A 50 -15.23 -23.72 0.42
CA PRO A 50 -13.85 -23.29 0.55
C PRO A 50 -13.34 -23.35 1.99
N VAL A 51 -14.21 -23.55 2.97
CA VAL A 51 -13.85 -23.56 4.39
C VAL A 51 -13.22 -24.90 4.82
N ARG A 52 -13.50 -26.01 4.12
CA ARG A 52 -12.96 -27.33 4.47
C ARG A 52 -11.57 -27.64 3.91
N THR A 53 -11.05 -26.86 2.98
CA THR A 53 -9.75 -27.13 2.33
C THR A 53 -8.54 -26.48 3.00
N PHE A 54 -8.72 -25.65 4.02
CA PHE A 54 -7.62 -24.96 4.69
C PHE A 54 -7.07 -25.66 5.95
N GLU A 55 -7.80 -26.59 6.54
CA GLU A 55 -7.38 -27.27 7.79
C GLU A 55 -6.57 -28.57 7.60
N GLN A 56 -6.46 -29.08 6.37
CA GLN A 56 -5.69 -30.30 6.08
C GLN A 56 -4.91 -30.15 4.76
N ARG A 57 -3.85 -29.35 4.74
CA ARG A 57 -2.77 -29.55 3.78
C ARG A 57 -1.53 -29.97 4.54
N ASP A 58 -1.32 -31.27 4.50
CA ASP A 58 -0.04 -31.93 4.73
C ASP A 58 1.11 -31.15 4.06
N ARG A 59 2.30 -31.21 4.68
CA ARG A 59 3.59 -30.74 4.17
C ARG A 59 4.04 -31.53 2.93
N GLY A 60 3.16 -31.69 1.95
CA GLY A 60 3.45 -32.29 0.65
C GLY A 60 3.90 -31.19 -0.31
N GLY A 61 5.08 -31.33 -0.89
CA GLY A 61 5.64 -30.38 -1.86
C GLY A 61 4.66 -30.11 -3.00
N VAL A 62 4.44 -28.82 -3.28
CA VAL A 62 3.64 -28.38 -4.42
C VAL A 62 4.38 -28.80 -5.70
N ASP A 63 3.76 -29.63 -6.51
CA ASP A 63 4.32 -30.07 -7.79
C ASP A 63 4.49 -28.85 -8.71
N SER A 64 5.69 -28.63 -9.23
CA SER A 64 6.05 -27.49 -10.08
C SER A 64 5.16 -27.36 -11.34
N ALA A 65 4.50 -28.42 -11.76
CA ALA A 65 3.58 -28.44 -12.91
C ALA A 65 2.23 -27.74 -12.64
N THR A 66 1.90 -27.41 -11.38
CA THR A 66 0.59 -26.86 -10.97
C THR A 66 0.67 -25.45 -10.40
N VAL A 67 1.86 -24.85 -10.28
CA VAL A 67 2.04 -23.50 -9.73
C VAL A 67 1.75 -22.45 -10.80
N ASP A 68 0.76 -21.59 -10.54
CA ASP A 68 0.51 -20.41 -11.36
C ASP A 68 1.57 -19.34 -11.03
N LEU A 69 2.53 -19.14 -11.95
CA LEU A 69 3.62 -18.15 -11.81
C LEU A 69 3.22 -16.73 -12.24
N ASP A 70 2.00 -16.51 -12.69
CA ASP A 70 1.53 -15.16 -13.00
C ASP A 70 1.13 -14.40 -11.74
N LEU A 71 1.99 -13.46 -11.32
CA LEU A 71 1.74 -12.60 -10.17
C LEU A 71 0.47 -11.76 -10.31
N LYS A 72 0.00 -11.52 -11.54
CA LYS A 72 -1.23 -10.76 -11.83
C LYS A 72 -2.48 -11.62 -11.82
N SER A 73 -2.36 -12.94 -11.74
CA SER A 73 -3.54 -13.78 -11.68
C SER A 73 -4.38 -13.45 -10.45
N TRP A 74 -5.70 -13.48 -10.62
CA TRP A 74 -6.63 -13.20 -9.53
C TRP A 74 -6.35 -14.06 -8.28
N ARG A 75 -6.01 -15.31 -8.49
CA ARG A 75 -5.67 -16.26 -7.40
C ARG A 75 -4.49 -15.74 -6.58
N ASN A 76 -3.40 -15.33 -7.25
CA ASN A 76 -2.18 -14.85 -6.60
C ASN A 76 -2.36 -13.47 -5.96
N VAL A 77 -3.25 -12.64 -6.51
CA VAL A 77 -3.61 -11.35 -5.90
C VAL A 77 -4.42 -11.56 -4.61
N GLN A 78 -5.34 -12.54 -4.60
CA GLN A 78 -6.12 -12.87 -3.40
C GLN A 78 -5.26 -13.50 -2.29
N ASP A 79 -4.40 -14.46 -2.65
CA ASP A 79 -3.48 -15.14 -1.72
C ASP A 79 -2.11 -15.35 -2.38
N PRO A 80 -1.17 -14.39 -2.22
CA PRO A 80 0.13 -14.47 -2.86
C PRO A 80 1.12 -15.40 -2.13
N PHE A 81 0.86 -15.77 -0.89
CA PHE A 81 1.82 -16.43 -0.02
C PHE A 81 2.26 -17.83 -0.50
N PRO A 82 1.39 -18.67 -1.07
CA PRO A 82 1.82 -19.95 -1.65
C PRO A 82 2.80 -19.76 -2.81
N LEU A 83 2.55 -18.79 -3.71
CA LEU A 83 3.48 -18.45 -4.78
C LEU A 83 4.81 -17.92 -4.23
N TYR A 84 4.76 -17.02 -3.25
CA TYR A 84 5.98 -16.49 -2.64
C TYR A 84 6.81 -17.57 -1.96
N ALA A 85 6.20 -18.54 -1.28
CA ALA A 85 6.90 -19.67 -0.68
C ALA A 85 7.60 -20.50 -1.76
N TRP A 86 6.90 -20.83 -2.83
CA TRP A 86 7.48 -21.58 -3.94
C TRP A 86 8.65 -20.83 -4.58
N LEU A 87 8.50 -19.53 -4.86
CA LEU A 87 9.56 -18.71 -5.45
C LEU A 87 10.80 -18.64 -4.55
N ARG A 88 10.63 -18.45 -3.22
CA ARG A 88 11.76 -18.44 -2.28
C ARG A 88 12.61 -19.69 -2.33
N ASP A 89 11.98 -20.84 -2.55
CA ASP A 89 12.67 -22.12 -2.52
C ASP A 89 13.26 -22.51 -3.88
N HIS A 90 12.55 -22.23 -4.97
CA HIS A 90 12.89 -22.75 -6.30
C HIS A 90 13.45 -21.68 -7.25
N ASP A 91 12.97 -20.43 -7.17
CA ASP A 91 13.37 -19.35 -8.09
C ASP A 91 13.39 -17.98 -7.39
N PRO A 92 14.32 -17.79 -6.41
CA PRO A 92 14.31 -16.61 -5.53
C PRO A 92 14.60 -15.27 -6.24
N VAL A 93 15.15 -15.33 -7.44
CA VAL A 93 15.39 -14.18 -8.34
C VAL A 93 14.64 -14.48 -9.63
N HIS A 94 13.34 -14.26 -9.60
CA HIS A 94 12.41 -14.67 -10.65
C HIS A 94 12.22 -13.59 -11.71
N TRP A 95 12.34 -13.96 -13.00
CA TRP A 95 11.93 -13.09 -14.10
C TRP A 95 10.43 -13.23 -14.36
N SER A 96 9.65 -12.29 -13.90
CA SER A 96 8.22 -12.25 -14.18
C SER A 96 7.92 -11.68 -15.56
N LYS A 97 7.45 -12.55 -16.46
CA LYS A 97 7.05 -12.13 -17.83
C LYS A 97 5.86 -11.17 -17.81
N SER A 98 4.91 -11.35 -16.91
CA SER A 98 3.71 -10.52 -16.80
C SER A 98 4.02 -9.11 -16.26
N LEU A 99 5.07 -8.97 -15.44
CA LEU A 99 5.52 -7.69 -14.89
C LEU A 99 6.69 -7.09 -15.70
N ASN A 100 7.33 -7.87 -16.57
CA ASN A 100 8.57 -7.51 -17.24
C ASN A 100 9.63 -7.00 -16.23
N ALA A 101 9.83 -7.76 -15.14
CA ALA A 101 10.63 -7.36 -14.00
C ALA A 101 11.25 -8.56 -13.28
N TRP A 102 12.33 -8.33 -12.57
CA TRP A 102 12.92 -9.27 -11.62
C TRP A 102 12.21 -9.19 -10.28
N VAL A 103 11.70 -10.29 -9.78
CA VAL A 103 11.06 -10.40 -8.45
C VAL A 103 12.01 -11.06 -7.49
N ILE A 104 12.36 -10.37 -6.42
CA ILE A 104 13.31 -10.81 -5.41
C ILE A 104 12.54 -11.22 -4.16
N THR A 105 12.68 -12.48 -3.72
CA THR A 105 11.75 -13.06 -2.74
C THR A 105 12.35 -13.45 -1.40
N ARG A 106 13.67 -13.79 -1.32
CA ARG A 106 14.34 -14.14 -0.06
C ARG A 106 14.66 -12.91 0.78
N TYR A 107 14.56 -13.02 2.09
CA TYR A 107 14.81 -11.92 3.02
C TYR A 107 16.19 -11.28 2.81
N ALA A 108 17.25 -12.08 2.80
CA ALA A 108 18.62 -11.57 2.65
C ALA A 108 18.83 -10.83 1.30
N ASP A 109 18.21 -11.33 0.23
CA ASP A 109 18.29 -10.72 -1.09
C ASP A 109 17.49 -9.40 -1.14
N VAL A 110 16.31 -9.34 -0.52
CA VAL A 110 15.51 -8.12 -0.41
C VAL A 110 16.24 -7.05 0.40
N VAL A 111 16.83 -7.40 1.55
CA VAL A 111 17.66 -6.48 2.34
C VAL A 111 18.81 -5.94 1.50
N ARG A 112 19.51 -6.82 0.75
CA ARG A 112 20.63 -6.43 -0.12
C ARG A 112 20.20 -5.41 -1.19
N VAL A 113 18.97 -5.46 -1.70
CA VAL A 113 18.44 -4.44 -2.63
C VAL A 113 18.34 -3.08 -1.94
N PHE A 114 17.89 -3.03 -0.69
CA PHE A 114 17.76 -1.77 0.06
C PHE A 114 19.10 -1.20 0.55
N ASP A 115 20.06 -2.06 0.84
CA ASP A 115 21.39 -1.66 1.31
C ASP A 115 22.31 -1.13 0.20
N ARG A 116 21.86 -1.19 -1.08
CA ARG A 116 22.66 -0.78 -2.25
C ARG A 116 21.91 0.21 -3.14
N PRO A 117 21.59 1.40 -2.64
CA PRO A 117 20.84 2.39 -3.40
C PRO A 117 21.57 2.85 -4.68
N GLU A 118 22.90 2.83 -4.68
CA GLU A 118 23.73 3.13 -5.85
C GLU A 118 23.53 2.11 -6.99
N THR A 119 23.17 0.87 -6.63
CA THR A 119 22.95 -0.24 -7.57
C THR A 119 21.47 -0.41 -7.92
N PHE A 120 20.56 -0.08 -6.97
CA PHE A 120 19.11 -0.24 -7.11
C PHE A 120 18.40 1.09 -6.84
N ALA A 121 18.34 1.93 -7.86
CA ALA A 121 17.78 3.26 -7.78
C ALA A 121 16.28 3.26 -7.52
N SER A 122 15.81 4.22 -6.73
CA SER A 122 14.40 4.53 -6.51
C SER A 122 13.85 5.47 -7.58
N ASP A 123 14.71 6.32 -8.14
CA ASP A 123 14.34 7.33 -9.12
C ASP A 123 14.06 6.68 -10.49
N ARG A 124 12.81 6.27 -10.65
CA ARG A 124 12.29 5.72 -11.89
C ARG A 124 11.73 6.79 -12.83
N PHE A 125 11.51 8.02 -12.34
CA PHE A 125 10.91 9.11 -13.11
C PHE A 125 11.95 9.97 -13.83
N ARG A 126 13.16 10.10 -13.33
CA ARG A 126 14.27 10.83 -13.97
C ARG A 126 14.60 10.30 -15.38
N LYS A 127 14.50 8.97 -15.58
CA LYS A 127 14.68 8.35 -16.90
C LYS A 127 13.47 8.50 -17.83
N ILE A 128 12.31 8.84 -17.30
CA ILE A 128 11.11 9.16 -18.07
C ILE A 128 11.30 10.50 -18.79
N ASP A 129 11.90 11.49 -18.14
CA ASP A 129 12.21 12.80 -18.73
C ASP A 129 13.04 12.68 -20.00
N GLU A 130 14.08 11.86 -20.03
CA GLU A 130 14.96 11.70 -21.19
C GLU A 130 14.28 10.98 -22.37
N ARG A 131 13.40 10.01 -22.10
CA ARG A 131 12.73 9.18 -23.11
C ARG A 131 11.38 9.72 -23.58
N TYR A 132 10.66 10.47 -22.75
CA TYR A 132 9.24 10.77 -22.90
C TYR A 132 8.88 12.25 -22.86
N ALA A 133 9.81 13.14 -22.56
CA ALA A 133 9.63 14.60 -22.48
C ALA A 133 8.95 15.20 -23.74
N SER A 134 9.05 14.52 -24.89
CA SER A 134 8.46 14.98 -26.14
C SER A 134 7.02 14.51 -26.40
N ARG A 135 6.40 13.72 -25.51
CA ARG A 135 5.28 12.87 -25.97
C ARG A 135 3.89 13.11 -25.37
N ARG A 136 3.72 13.70 -24.17
CA ARG A 136 2.37 14.05 -23.64
C ARG A 136 2.42 14.97 -22.41
N PRO A 137 1.73 16.13 -22.45
CA PRO A 137 1.66 17.05 -21.30
C PRO A 137 1.12 16.41 -20.01
N ALA A 138 0.12 15.51 -20.10
CA ALA A 138 -0.46 14.87 -18.91
C ALA A 138 0.49 13.88 -18.23
N VAL A 139 1.27 13.09 -18.99
CA VAL A 139 2.28 12.17 -18.43
C VAL A 139 3.38 12.96 -17.74
N GLN A 140 3.81 14.05 -18.37
CA GLN A 140 4.83 14.93 -17.84
C GLN A 140 4.40 15.56 -16.51
N ALA A 141 3.18 16.09 -16.41
CA ALA A 141 2.67 16.72 -15.20
C ALA A 141 2.64 15.74 -14.00
N VAL A 142 2.19 14.50 -14.22
CA VAL A 142 2.21 13.47 -13.15
C VAL A 142 3.64 13.08 -12.79
N ALA A 143 4.51 12.87 -13.79
CA ALA A 143 5.90 12.50 -13.56
C ALA A 143 6.66 13.60 -12.81
N GLU A 144 6.39 14.87 -13.08
CA GLU A 144 6.95 16.02 -12.34
C GLU A 144 6.57 15.97 -10.87
N VAL A 145 5.28 15.81 -10.55
CA VAL A 145 4.81 15.72 -9.16
C VAL A 145 5.41 14.52 -8.43
N LEU A 146 5.32 13.34 -9.04
CA LEU A 146 5.87 12.11 -8.45
C LEU A 146 7.40 12.17 -8.36
N GLY A 147 8.05 12.87 -9.30
CA GLY A 147 9.48 13.12 -9.29
C GLY A 147 9.96 13.95 -8.10
N HIS A 148 9.10 14.75 -7.45
CA HIS A 148 9.40 15.48 -6.21
C HIS A 148 9.09 14.66 -4.94
N TRP A 149 8.54 13.44 -5.06
CA TRP A 149 8.26 12.60 -3.90
C TRP A 149 9.54 12.01 -3.31
N LEU A 150 9.71 12.14 -2.01
CA LEU A 150 10.83 11.58 -1.27
C LEU A 150 11.11 10.11 -1.61
N VAL A 151 10.06 9.29 -1.79
CA VAL A 151 10.18 7.84 -2.03
C VAL A 151 10.73 7.49 -3.41
N PHE A 152 10.78 8.46 -4.34
CA PHE A 152 11.30 8.29 -5.70
C PHE A 152 12.58 9.08 -5.95
N ARG A 153 13.25 9.55 -4.90
CA ARG A 153 14.54 10.22 -5.00
C ARG A 153 15.66 9.33 -4.48
N ASP A 154 16.81 9.50 -5.09
CA ASP A 154 18.09 8.92 -4.65
C ASP A 154 19.03 10.04 -4.17
N PRO A 155 20.13 9.74 -3.43
CA PRO A 155 21.11 10.73 -3.06
C PRO A 155 21.68 11.49 -4.26
N PRO A 156 22.00 12.81 -4.13
CA PRO A 156 21.92 13.61 -2.91
C PRO A 156 20.53 14.18 -2.60
N ASP A 157 19.61 14.21 -3.59
CA ASP A 157 18.28 14.83 -3.45
C ASP A 157 17.45 14.17 -2.35
N HIS A 158 17.52 12.82 -2.24
CA HIS A 158 16.84 12.09 -1.17
C HIS A 158 17.25 12.57 0.21
N ASP A 159 18.56 12.70 0.47
CA ASP A 159 19.08 13.01 1.80
C ASP A 159 18.68 14.44 2.22
N ARG A 160 18.72 15.38 1.26
CA ARG A 160 18.21 16.75 1.46
C ARG A 160 16.72 16.74 1.81
N LEU A 161 15.88 16.14 0.97
CA LEU A 161 14.43 16.06 1.20
C LEU A 161 14.10 15.33 2.51
N ARG A 162 14.79 14.23 2.78
CA ARG A 162 14.61 13.44 4.01
C ARG A 162 14.92 14.27 5.26
N GLY A 163 16.04 14.98 5.27
CA GLY A 163 16.43 15.85 6.38
C GLY A 163 15.39 16.94 6.66
N LEU A 164 14.90 17.60 5.60
CA LEU A 164 13.88 18.65 5.68
C LEU A 164 12.53 18.11 6.19
N LEU A 165 12.06 16.99 5.62
CA LEU A 165 10.78 16.40 6.01
C LEU A 165 10.83 15.79 7.42
N GLN A 166 11.93 15.10 7.78
CA GLN A 166 12.06 14.46 9.08
C GLN A 166 12.03 15.44 10.24
N SER A 167 12.55 16.66 10.06
CA SER A 167 12.48 17.72 11.06
C SER A 167 11.04 18.12 11.39
N SER A 168 10.12 17.92 10.46
CA SER A 168 8.69 18.20 10.61
C SER A 168 7.92 17.08 11.33
N PHE A 169 8.52 15.88 11.51
CA PHE A 169 7.92 14.73 12.22
C PHE A 169 8.58 14.49 13.57
N THR A 170 8.49 15.45 14.46
CA THR A 170 9.09 15.33 15.80
C THR A 170 8.28 14.40 16.71
N PRO A 171 8.93 13.71 17.67
CA PRO A 171 8.23 12.90 18.67
C PRO A 171 7.14 13.67 19.43
N LYS A 172 7.37 14.97 19.71
CA LYS A 172 6.41 15.83 20.40
C LYS A 172 5.11 16.00 19.59
N GLN A 173 5.22 16.24 18.28
CA GLN A 173 4.05 16.40 17.42
C GLN A 173 3.28 15.08 17.25
N LEU A 174 4.03 13.98 17.17
CA LEU A 174 3.44 12.65 17.06
C LEU A 174 2.75 12.26 18.37
N GLU A 175 3.31 12.60 19.54
CA GLU A 175 2.64 12.35 20.82
C GLU A 175 1.35 13.16 20.98
N SER A 176 1.33 14.42 20.52
CA SER A 176 0.09 15.22 20.49
C SER A 176 -1.01 14.61 19.60
N SER A 177 -0.64 13.73 18.68
CA SER A 177 -1.59 12.98 17.85
C SER A 177 -2.31 11.86 18.60
N ARG A 178 -1.78 11.39 19.74
CA ARG A 178 -2.38 10.29 20.51
C ARG A 178 -3.81 10.59 20.96
N GLU A 179 -4.02 11.76 21.56
CA GLU A 179 -5.35 12.17 22.01
C GLU A 179 -6.31 12.33 20.84
N ARG A 180 -5.85 12.92 19.74
CA ARG A 180 -6.62 13.07 18.51
C ARG A 180 -7.03 11.70 17.93
N VAL A 181 -6.09 10.77 17.84
CA VAL A 181 -6.36 9.41 17.35
C VAL A 181 -7.40 8.72 18.23
N GLN A 182 -7.24 8.78 19.57
CA GLN A 182 -8.19 8.15 20.50
C GLN A 182 -9.57 8.79 20.37
N THR A 183 -9.67 10.10 20.37
CA THR A 183 -10.95 10.83 20.23
C THR A 183 -11.64 10.49 18.90
N THR A 184 -10.87 10.42 17.80
CA THR A 184 -11.43 10.05 16.49
C THR A 184 -11.95 8.61 16.50
N VAL A 185 -11.21 7.66 17.06
CA VAL A 185 -11.65 6.25 17.20
C VAL A 185 -12.93 6.16 18.01
N ASP A 186 -12.98 6.84 19.16
CA ASP A 186 -14.18 6.81 20.02
C ASP A 186 -15.38 7.42 19.31
N THR A 187 -15.22 8.56 18.64
CA THR A 187 -16.28 9.21 17.86
C THR A 187 -16.81 8.32 16.71
N LEU A 188 -15.93 7.62 16.00
CA LEU A 188 -16.34 6.71 14.93
C LEU A 188 -17.07 5.49 15.47
N LEU A 189 -16.62 4.92 16.58
CA LEU A 189 -17.27 3.78 17.22
C LEU A 189 -18.63 4.15 17.82
N ASP A 190 -18.78 5.32 18.41
CA ASP A 190 -20.06 5.80 18.97
C ASP A 190 -21.17 5.85 17.94
N ARG A 191 -20.85 6.11 16.68
CA ARG A 191 -21.83 6.11 15.56
C ARG A 191 -22.38 4.74 15.22
N VAL A 192 -21.64 3.67 15.55
CA VAL A 192 -21.96 2.31 15.09
C VAL A 192 -22.27 1.33 16.23
N VAL A 193 -21.81 1.59 17.46
CA VAL A 193 -21.88 0.63 18.57
C VAL A 193 -23.29 0.10 18.83
N ALA A 194 -24.32 0.96 18.77
CA ALA A 194 -25.72 0.57 18.98
C ALA A 194 -26.30 -0.29 17.85
N ARG A 195 -25.69 -0.27 16.64
CA ARG A 195 -26.18 -1.06 15.51
C ARG A 195 -25.84 -2.54 15.61
N GLY A 196 -24.77 -2.89 16.32
CA GLY A 196 -24.26 -4.27 16.44
C GLY A 196 -23.58 -4.77 15.17
N THR A 197 -23.34 -3.90 14.20
CA THR A 197 -22.69 -4.22 12.92
C THR A 197 -22.05 -2.98 12.29
N MET A 198 -20.96 -3.19 11.53
CA MET A 198 -20.35 -2.15 10.67
C MET A 198 -19.61 -2.78 9.50
N ASP A 199 -19.36 -2.00 8.45
CA ASP A 199 -18.24 -2.25 7.56
C ASP A 199 -17.02 -1.53 8.12
N PHE A 200 -16.05 -2.30 8.61
CA PHE A 200 -14.88 -1.76 9.29
C PHE A 200 -14.03 -0.85 8.40
N ILE A 201 -13.92 -1.17 7.11
CA ILE A 201 -13.07 -0.40 6.19
C ILE A 201 -13.65 1.00 6.00
N SER A 202 -14.92 1.09 5.60
CA SER A 202 -15.54 2.38 5.25
C SER A 202 -15.93 3.23 6.48
N GLU A 203 -16.22 2.59 7.62
CA GLU A 203 -16.76 3.29 8.80
C GLU A 203 -15.72 3.59 9.88
N LEU A 204 -14.53 2.93 9.86
CA LEU A 204 -13.47 3.20 10.83
C LEU A 204 -12.07 3.21 10.22
N ALA A 205 -11.65 2.13 9.53
CA ALA A 205 -10.26 1.94 9.12
C ALA A 205 -9.78 2.99 8.11
N PHE A 206 -10.65 3.47 7.21
CA PHE A 206 -10.34 4.57 6.30
C PHE A 206 -10.55 5.95 6.96
N PRO A 207 -11.69 6.28 7.61
CA PRO A 207 -11.90 7.62 8.15
C PRO A 207 -10.85 8.04 9.18
N LEU A 208 -10.37 7.11 10.00
CA LEU A 208 -9.41 7.43 11.05
C LEU A 208 -8.10 8.00 10.52
N PRO A 209 -7.27 7.26 9.76
CA PRO A 209 -5.97 7.77 9.30
C PRO A 209 -6.15 8.95 8.33
N ALA A 210 -7.23 9.00 7.56
CA ALA A 210 -7.53 10.13 6.70
C ALA A 210 -7.77 11.42 7.51
N THR A 211 -8.56 11.35 8.59
CA THR A 211 -8.80 12.49 9.51
C THR A 211 -7.51 12.91 10.23
N VAL A 212 -6.71 11.93 10.67
CA VAL A 212 -5.47 12.21 11.41
C VAL A 212 -4.45 12.91 10.53
N ILE A 213 -4.14 12.37 9.34
CA ILE A 213 -3.15 12.99 8.44
C ILE A 213 -3.62 14.32 7.88
N ALA A 214 -4.89 14.44 7.52
CA ALA A 214 -5.50 15.70 7.08
C ALA A 214 -5.41 16.77 8.17
N GLY A 215 -5.74 16.43 9.41
CA GLY A 215 -5.65 17.34 10.55
C GLY A 215 -4.22 17.77 10.86
N LEU A 216 -3.22 16.87 10.69
CA LEU A 216 -1.80 17.25 10.81
C LEU A 216 -1.37 18.26 9.74
N MET A 217 -1.95 18.19 8.53
CA MET A 217 -1.68 19.12 7.43
C MET A 217 -2.58 20.36 7.42
N GLY A 218 -3.48 20.50 8.40
CA GLY A 218 -4.42 21.62 8.44
C GLY A 218 -5.49 21.57 7.34
N VAL A 219 -5.79 20.40 6.81
CA VAL A 219 -6.85 20.17 5.82
C VAL A 219 -8.20 20.09 6.55
N PRO A 220 -9.23 20.87 6.13
CA PRO A 220 -10.57 20.80 6.71
C PRO A 220 -11.22 19.41 6.55
N GLU A 221 -11.89 18.91 7.58
CA GLU A 221 -12.59 17.61 7.54
C GLU A 221 -13.66 17.56 6.44
N THR A 222 -14.29 18.70 6.11
CA THR A 222 -15.28 18.83 5.02
C THR A 222 -14.73 18.45 3.66
N ASP A 223 -13.41 18.49 3.49
CA ASP A 223 -12.75 18.21 2.21
C ASP A 223 -12.34 16.74 2.06
N LEU A 224 -12.42 15.94 3.13
CA LEU A 224 -11.97 14.54 3.14
C LEU A 224 -12.66 13.68 2.07
N VAL A 225 -13.93 13.90 1.78
CA VAL A 225 -14.68 13.14 0.75
C VAL A 225 -14.08 13.38 -0.64
N ARG A 226 -13.76 14.64 -0.97
CA ARG A 226 -13.12 14.98 -2.26
C ARG A 226 -11.71 14.43 -2.35
N ILE A 227 -10.95 14.60 -1.28
CA ILE A 227 -9.57 14.11 -1.16
C ILE A 227 -9.54 12.59 -1.32
N LYS A 228 -10.47 11.87 -0.68
CA LYS A 228 -10.60 10.43 -0.87
C LYS A 228 -10.78 10.06 -2.34
N ALA A 229 -11.72 10.68 -3.03
CA ALA A 229 -12.00 10.36 -4.43
C ALA A 229 -10.78 10.58 -5.35
N TRP A 230 -9.97 11.62 -5.08
CA TRP A 230 -8.74 11.87 -5.82
C TRP A 230 -7.63 10.87 -5.47
N SER A 231 -7.53 10.53 -4.18
CA SER A 231 -6.53 9.61 -3.67
C SER A 231 -6.79 8.15 -4.10
N ASP A 232 -8.05 7.72 -4.17
CA ASP A 232 -8.43 6.37 -4.65
C ASP A 232 -7.95 6.14 -6.10
N ARG A 233 -8.04 7.18 -6.95
CA ARG A 233 -7.54 7.12 -8.34
C ARG A 233 -6.02 6.95 -8.39
N LEU A 234 -5.32 7.66 -7.51
CA LEU A 234 -3.88 7.54 -7.38
C LEU A 234 -3.49 6.17 -6.80
N ALA A 235 -4.26 5.65 -5.84
CA ALA A 235 -4.05 4.33 -5.25
C ALA A 235 -4.19 3.21 -6.29
N ALA A 236 -5.19 3.26 -7.15
CA ALA A 236 -5.38 2.30 -8.23
C ALA A 236 -4.16 2.25 -9.16
N TYR A 237 -3.62 3.41 -9.49
CA TYR A 237 -2.44 3.51 -10.35
C TYR A 237 -1.15 3.04 -9.67
N LEU A 238 -0.82 3.57 -8.49
CA LEU A 238 0.41 3.22 -7.77
C LEU A 238 0.36 1.80 -7.19
N GLY A 239 -0.84 1.33 -6.83
CA GLY A 239 -1.09 -0.02 -6.35
C GLY A 239 -0.98 -1.09 -7.43
N GLY A 240 -0.89 -0.71 -8.71
CA GLY A 240 -0.81 -1.65 -9.83
C GLY A 240 -2.10 -2.47 -9.97
N ALA A 241 -3.25 -1.80 -10.04
CA ALA A 241 -4.54 -2.46 -10.24
C ALA A 241 -4.52 -3.36 -11.48
N VAL A 242 -4.99 -4.59 -11.34
CA VAL A 242 -4.88 -5.62 -12.39
C VAL A 242 -6.03 -5.58 -13.39
N ASP A 243 -7.17 -5.02 -13.02
CA ASP A 243 -8.42 -5.07 -13.81
C ASP A 243 -8.75 -3.78 -14.58
N GLU A 244 -8.07 -2.67 -14.31
CA GLU A 244 -8.41 -1.38 -14.90
C GLU A 244 -7.51 -1.01 -16.06
N ARG A 245 -8.13 -0.72 -17.21
CA ARG A 245 -7.45 -0.49 -18.50
C ARG A 245 -6.93 0.94 -18.71
N ASP A 246 -7.39 1.92 -17.92
CA ASP A 246 -7.10 3.36 -18.13
C ASP A 246 -6.83 4.15 -16.82
N ASN A 247 -6.24 3.49 -15.81
CA ASN A 247 -5.92 4.10 -14.50
C ASN A 247 -5.06 5.36 -14.60
N PHE A 248 -4.28 5.50 -15.67
CA PHE A 248 -3.38 6.63 -15.82
C PHE A 248 -4.11 7.97 -16.01
N VAL A 249 -5.15 8.01 -16.85
CA VAL A 249 -5.92 9.25 -17.11
C VAL A 249 -6.63 9.70 -15.85
N GLU A 250 -7.26 8.76 -15.14
CA GLU A 250 -7.95 9.04 -13.89
C GLU A 250 -6.98 9.43 -12.77
N ALA A 251 -5.85 8.72 -12.64
CA ALA A 251 -4.79 9.08 -11.72
C ALA A 251 -4.23 10.47 -11.99
N SER A 252 -4.01 10.82 -13.28
CA SER A 252 -3.55 12.15 -13.68
C SER A 252 -4.51 13.24 -13.25
N ALA A 253 -5.81 13.02 -13.44
CA ALA A 253 -6.84 13.97 -12.99
C ALA A 253 -6.88 14.07 -11.46
N GLY A 254 -6.72 12.95 -10.75
CA GLY A 254 -6.64 12.92 -9.29
C GLY A 254 -5.42 13.67 -8.74
N VAL A 255 -4.25 13.42 -9.32
CA VAL A 255 -3.01 14.13 -8.95
C VAL A 255 -3.12 15.62 -9.21
N ALA A 256 -3.59 16.03 -10.38
CA ALA A 256 -3.78 17.45 -10.71
C ALA A 256 -4.70 18.14 -9.71
N ALA A 257 -5.83 17.52 -9.38
CA ALA A 257 -6.77 18.07 -8.40
C ALA A 257 -6.18 18.19 -6.99
N LEU A 258 -5.37 17.21 -6.54
CA LEU A 258 -4.65 17.27 -5.27
C LEU A 258 -3.59 18.38 -5.29
N VAL A 259 -2.85 18.53 -6.36
CA VAL A 259 -1.82 19.58 -6.52
C VAL A 259 -2.47 20.96 -6.48
N ASP A 260 -3.54 21.19 -7.24
CA ASP A 260 -4.28 22.46 -7.24
C ASP A 260 -4.83 22.79 -5.85
N TYR A 261 -5.36 21.79 -5.15
CA TYR A 261 -5.87 21.91 -3.81
C TYR A 261 -4.76 22.33 -2.83
N PHE A 262 -3.62 21.64 -2.85
CA PHE A 262 -2.51 21.96 -1.95
C PHE A 262 -1.82 23.28 -2.31
N HIS A 263 -1.77 23.67 -3.56
CA HIS A 263 -1.31 25.03 -3.94
C HIS A 263 -2.25 26.12 -3.40
N ALA A 264 -3.56 25.88 -3.41
CA ALA A 264 -4.51 26.83 -2.81
C ALA A 264 -4.33 26.94 -1.29
N LEU A 265 -4.19 25.80 -0.60
CA LEU A 265 -3.95 25.73 0.83
C LEU A 265 -2.60 26.39 1.20
N LEU A 266 -1.55 26.18 0.39
CA LEU A 266 -0.25 26.79 0.57
C LEU A 266 -0.33 28.32 0.54
N ARG A 267 -1.05 28.89 -0.44
CA ARG A 267 -1.28 30.35 -0.52
C ARG A 267 -2.02 30.91 0.70
N GLU A 268 -2.93 30.14 1.28
CA GLU A 268 -3.60 30.52 2.54
C GLU A 268 -2.61 30.53 3.72
N ARG A 269 -1.74 29.53 3.82
CA ARG A 269 -0.73 29.41 4.88
C ARG A 269 0.32 30.53 4.82
N GLU A 270 0.70 30.97 3.63
CA GLU A 270 1.62 32.10 3.45
C GLU A 270 1.03 33.42 3.94
N ARG A 271 -0.30 33.59 3.86
CA ARG A 271 -1.00 34.78 4.37
C ARG A 271 -1.29 34.73 5.86
N GLY A 272 -1.55 33.55 6.37
CA GLY A 272 -1.92 33.28 7.77
C GLY A 272 -1.32 31.98 8.25
N PRO A 273 -0.06 31.98 8.76
CA PRO A 273 0.60 30.79 9.23
C PRO A 273 -0.20 30.08 10.33
N GLN A 274 -0.27 28.75 10.24
CA GLN A 274 -0.91 27.87 11.23
C GLN A 274 0.13 26.92 11.82
N ASP A 275 -0.18 26.29 12.94
CA ASP A 275 0.67 25.25 13.55
C ASP A 275 0.33 23.88 12.94
N ASP A 276 0.70 23.71 11.67
CA ASP A 276 0.47 22.47 10.91
C ASP A 276 1.73 22.01 10.16
N LEU A 277 1.69 20.76 9.68
CA LEU A 277 2.82 20.11 9.00
C LEU A 277 3.24 20.88 7.74
N MET A 278 2.30 21.49 7.00
CA MET A 278 2.61 22.29 5.82
C MET A 278 3.45 23.50 6.16
N ASN A 279 3.11 24.25 7.24
CA ASN A 279 3.91 25.37 7.71
C ASN A 279 5.29 24.92 8.23
N LEU A 280 5.36 23.75 8.88
CA LEU A 280 6.64 23.21 9.30
C LEU A 280 7.53 22.89 8.12
N MET A 281 6.99 22.28 7.06
CA MET A 281 7.72 22.03 5.82
C MET A 281 8.17 23.32 5.14
N LEU A 282 7.33 24.38 5.12
CA LEU A 282 7.70 25.69 4.56
C LEU A 282 8.87 26.36 5.30
N ARG A 283 9.01 26.10 6.60
CA ARG A 283 10.06 26.66 7.46
C ARG A 283 11.23 25.72 7.69
N ALA A 284 11.13 24.48 7.20
CA ALA A 284 12.17 23.49 7.37
C ALA A 284 13.48 23.98 6.73
N GLU A 285 14.56 23.86 7.47
CA GLU A 285 15.92 24.15 7.02
C GLU A 285 16.81 22.96 7.34
N HIS A 286 17.63 22.58 6.39
CA HIS A 286 18.63 21.55 6.57
C HIS A 286 19.88 21.89 5.75
N GLY A 287 21.00 22.13 6.42
CA GLY A 287 22.26 22.51 5.76
C GLY A 287 22.22 23.84 4.97
N GLY A 288 21.33 24.77 5.37
CA GLY A 288 21.11 26.05 4.68
C GLY A 288 20.15 25.97 3.49
N GLU A 289 19.55 24.81 3.26
CA GLU A 289 18.56 24.58 2.18
C GLU A 289 17.13 24.50 2.71
N HIS A 290 16.17 24.85 1.86
CA HIS A 290 14.74 24.83 2.13
C HIS A 290 14.01 24.02 1.05
N LEU A 291 12.78 23.58 1.34
CA LEU A 291 11.89 23.03 0.34
C LEU A 291 11.38 24.12 -0.61
N THR A 292 11.37 23.86 -1.89
CA THR A 292 10.62 24.68 -2.84
C THR A 292 9.12 24.51 -2.65
N ARG A 293 8.31 25.45 -3.17
CA ARG A 293 6.85 25.36 -3.10
C ARG A 293 6.31 24.07 -3.73
N ASP A 294 6.88 23.70 -4.87
CA ASP A 294 6.46 22.48 -5.59
C ASP A 294 6.86 21.21 -4.82
N GLU A 295 8.01 21.20 -4.17
CA GLU A 295 8.40 20.09 -3.28
C GLU A 295 7.49 20.00 -2.05
N VAL A 296 7.08 21.13 -1.44
CA VAL A 296 6.10 21.14 -0.34
C VAL A 296 4.78 20.55 -0.81
N VAL A 297 4.22 21.05 -1.91
CA VAL A 297 2.94 20.57 -2.46
C VAL A 297 3.01 19.08 -2.83
N ALA A 298 4.05 18.67 -3.56
CA ALA A 298 4.21 17.30 -3.97
C ALA A 298 4.34 16.34 -2.77
N ASN A 299 5.09 16.73 -1.73
CA ASN A 299 5.21 15.91 -0.52
C ASN A 299 3.98 16.00 0.38
N CYS A 300 3.16 17.05 0.34
CA CYS A 300 1.82 17.03 0.94
C CYS A 300 0.93 15.98 0.28
N VAL A 301 0.93 15.89 -1.06
CA VAL A 301 0.20 14.83 -1.79
C VAL A 301 0.72 13.45 -1.39
N LEU A 302 2.05 13.25 -1.34
CA LEU A 302 2.65 12.00 -0.89
C LEU A 302 2.22 11.62 0.53
N LEU A 303 2.37 12.53 1.48
CA LEU A 303 2.10 12.27 2.91
C LEU A 303 0.63 11.98 3.16
N LEU A 304 -0.26 12.72 2.49
CA LEU A 304 -1.68 12.45 2.54
C LEU A 304 -1.98 11.04 2.04
N PHE A 305 -1.55 10.71 0.82
CA PHE A 305 -1.79 9.41 0.19
C PHE A 305 -1.19 8.25 1.01
N ALA A 306 0.11 8.35 1.33
CA ALA A 306 0.81 7.30 2.05
C ALA A 306 0.31 7.13 3.49
N GLY A 307 -0.12 8.21 4.13
CA GLY A 307 -0.55 8.21 5.53
C GLY A 307 -1.90 7.52 5.75
N HIS A 308 -2.86 7.66 4.83
CA HIS A 308 -4.16 7.04 5.05
C HIS A 308 -4.31 5.66 4.39
N GLU A 309 -3.86 5.48 3.14
CA GLU A 309 -4.11 4.24 2.39
C GLU A 309 -3.43 3.02 3.02
N THR A 310 -2.16 3.18 3.41
CA THR A 310 -1.40 2.06 4.00
C THR A 310 -1.87 1.72 5.41
N THR A 311 -2.24 2.72 6.22
CA THR A 311 -2.76 2.48 7.57
C THR A 311 -4.16 1.87 7.53
N THR A 312 -5.03 2.32 6.63
CA THR A 312 -6.32 1.65 6.36
C THR A 312 -6.13 0.17 6.09
N ASN A 313 -5.19 -0.16 5.21
CA ASN A 313 -4.93 -1.55 4.84
C ASN A 313 -4.30 -2.33 6.02
N LEU A 314 -3.42 -1.74 6.82
CA LEU A 314 -2.87 -2.35 8.03
C LEU A 314 -3.99 -2.71 9.03
N LEU A 315 -4.90 -1.79 9.29
CA LEU A 315 -6.02 -1.98 10.21
C LEU A 315 -6.95 -3.09 9.70
N GLY A 316 -7.32 -3.04 8.42
CA GLY A 316 -8.18 -4.03 7.79
C GLY A 316 -7.58 -5.44 7.80
N ASN A 317 -6.35 -5.59 7.30
CA ASN A 317 -5.65 -6.87 7.24
C ASN A 317 -5.41 -7.42 8.65
N GLY A 318 -4.92 -6.57 9.56
CA GLY A 318 -4.62 -6.97 10.93
C GLY A 318 -5.84 -7.48 11.67
N LEU A 319 -6.95 -6.74 11.64
CA LEU A 319 -8.20 -7.17 12.31
C LEU A 319 -8.79 -8.42 11.65
N PHE A 320 -8.78 -8.51 10.32
CA PHE A 320 -9.21 -9.71 9.60
C PHE A 320 -8.47 -10.96 10.07
N HIS A 321 -7.13 -10.88 10.12
CA HIS A 321 -6.33 -12.03 10.55
C HIS A 321 -6.55 -12.36 12.04
N LEU A 322 -6.67 -11.37 12.92
CA LEU A 322 -6.96 -11.62 14.34
C LEU A 322 -8.31 -12.32 14.52
N LEU A 323 -9.37 -11.88 13.83
CA LEU A 323 -10.68 -12.51 13.94
C LEU A 323 -10.74 -13.90 13.29
N ARG A 324 -9.85 -14.20 12.36
CA ARG A 324 -9.65 -15.56 11.83
C ARG A 324 -8.82 -16.48 12.75
N HIS A 325 -8.14 -15.90 13.73
CA HIS A 325 -7.34 -16.62 14.73
C HIS A 325 -7.86 -16.29 16.14
N PRO A 326 -9.03 -16.79 16.54
CA PRO A 326 -9.72 -16.34 17.76
C PRO A 326 -8.89 -16.55 19.04
N ALA A 327 -8.00 -17.56 19.08
CA ALA A 327 -7.07 -17.73 20.18
C ALA A 327 -6.08 -16.55 20.32
N GLN A 328 -5.63 -15.98 19.19
CA GLN A 328 -4.75 -14.83 19.19
C GLN A 328 -5.49 -13.54 19.60
N ALA A 329 -6.73 -13.37 19.13
CA ALA A 329 -7.58 -12.26 19.55
C ALA A 329 -7.89 -12.31 21.05
N ALA A 330 -8.20 -13.49 21.60
CA ALA A 330 -8.43 -13.69 23.03
C ALA A 330 -7.20 -13.36 23.89
N LEU A 331 -5.98 -13.66 23.39
CA LEU A 331 -4.75 -13.25 24.08
C LEU A 331 -4.63 -11.74 24.19
N LEU A 332 -4.95 -10.98 23.13
CA LEU A 332 -4.89 -9.52 23.16
C LEU A 332 -5.96 -8.89 24.05
N GLN A 333 -7.13 -9.54 24.18
CA GLN A 333 -8.16 -9.11 25.13
C GLN A 333 -7.72 -9.34 26.58
N ALA A 334 -7.09 -10.49 26.85
CA ALA A 334 -6.63 -10.85 28.19
C ALA A 334 -5.34 -10.12 28.61
N TYR A 335 -4.48 -9.80 27.66
CA TYR A 335 -3.15 -9.22 27.87
C TYR A 335 -2.92 -8.03 26.94
N PRO A 336 -3.50 -6.84 27.19
CA PRO A 336 -3.40 -5.65 26.33
C PRO A 336 -1.97 -5.17 26.11
N GLU A 337 -1.04 -5.49 27.00
CA GLU A 337 0.39 -5.17 26.87
C GLU A 337 1.04 -5.85 25.66
N LEU A 338 0.46 -6.94 25.16
CA LEU A 338 0.93 -7.61 23.93
C LEU A 338 0.66 -6.80 22.67
N LEU A 339 -0.21 -5.79 22.69
CA LEU A 339 -0.57 -4.99 21.52
C LEU A 339 0.64 -4.36 20.82
N HIS A 340 1.69 -4.03 21.56
CA HIS A 340 2.91 -3.48 20.96
C HIS A 340 3.58 -4.48 19.99
N GLY A 341 3.84 -5.69 20.47
CA GLY A 341 4.42 -6.77 19.66
C GLY A 341 3.46 -7.29 18.60
N ALA A 342 2.16 -7.36 18.92
CA ALA A 342 1.14 -7.82 18.01
C ALA A 342 1.03 -6.96 16.74
N VAL A 343 1.15 -5.64 16.85
CA VAL A 343 1.16 -4.75 15.67
C VAL A 343 2.36 -5.04 14.77
N GLU A 344 3.55 -5.29 15.35
CA GLU A 344 4.72 -5.67 14.55
C GLU A 344 4.52 -7.03 13.88
N GLU A 345 3.88 -7.99 14.58
CA GLU A 345 3.58 -9.30 14.01
C GLU A 345 2.53 -9.21 12.88
N LEU A 346 1.49 -8.39 13.02
CA LEU A 346 0.52 -8.15 11.97
C LEU A 346 1.15 -7.51 10.73
N LEU A 347 2.05 -6.54 10.93
CA LEU A 347 2.85 -5.93 9.85
C LEU A 347 3.72 -6.96 9.14
N ARG A 348 4.37 -7.85 9.90
CA ARG A 348 5.15 -8.95 9.32
C ARG A 348 4.27 -9.93 8.56
N TYR A 349 3.15 -10.35 9.17
CA TYR A 349 2.31 -11.44 8.68
C TYR A 349 1.58 -11.10 7.39
N ASP A 350 0.92 -9.92 7.30
CA ASP A 350 0.25 -9.46 6.08
C ASP A 350 0.23 -7.92 6.00
N GLY A 351 1.41 -7.34 5.82
CA GLY A 351 1.59 -5.90 5.73
C GLY A 351 0.96 -5.27 4.48
N PRO A 352 0.64 -3.96 4.55
CA PRO A 352 -0.11 -3.25 3.51
C PRO A 352 0.65 -3.03 2.19
N VAL A 353 1.98 -3.14 2.20
CA VAL A 353 2.84 -2.95 1.02
C VAL A 353 3.61 -4.25 0.76
N PRO A 354 3.12 -5.14 -0.10
CA PRO A 354 3.75 -6.43 -0.34
C PRO A 354 5.07 -6.34 -1.10
N ALA A 355 5.27 -5.31 -1.91
CA ALA A 355 6.49 -5.12 -2.69
C ALA A 355 6.69 -3.66 -3.06
N THR A 356 7.92 -3.30 -3.45
CA THR A 356 8.28 -2.00 -4.01
C THR A 356 8.96 -2.18 -5.36
N VAL A 357 9.31 -1.07 -6.02
CA VAL A 357 9.98 -1.11 -7.33
C VAL A 357 11.29 -0.34 -7.26
N LYS A 358 12.34 -0.94 -7.79
CA LYS A 358 13.66 -0.35 -8.00
C LYS A 358 14.09 -0.52 -9.46
N ILE A 359 15.10 0.23 -9.88
CA ILE A 359 15.73 0.13 -11.20
C ILE A 359 17.19 -0.24 -11.04
N ALA A 360 17.65 -1.27 -11.73
CA ALA A 360 19.07 -1.63 -11.76
C ALA A 360 19.88 -0.55 -12.50
N THR A 361 20.94 -0.04 -11.88
CA THR A 361 21.79 1.01 -12.46
C THR A 361 22.90 0.44 -13.35
N ASP A 362 23.26 -0.84 -13.14
CA ASP A 362 24.28 -1.59 -13.87
C ASP A 362 23.84 -3.02 -14.12
N ASP A 363 24.66 -3.78 -14.84
CA ASP A 363 24.52 -5.23 -14.98
C ASP A 363 24.96 -5.91 -13.69
N ILE A 364 24.05 -6.62 -13.02
CA ILE A 364 24.25 -7.15 -11.67
C ILE A 364 24.22 -8.69 -11.73
N PRO A 365 25.33 -9.38 -11.52
CA PRO A 365 25.32 -10.83 -11.35
C PRO A 365 24.64 -11.22 -10.05
N TRP A 366 23.62 -12.11 -10.13
CA TRP A 366 22.80 -12.51 -8.99
C TRP A 366 22.30 -13.95 -9.14
N HIS A 367 22.65 -14.84 -8.23
CA HIS A 367 22.27 -16.26 -8.23
C HIS A 367 22.41 -16.95 -9.61
N GLY A 368 23.55 -16.73 -10.30
CA GLY A 368 23.82 -17.31 -11.63
C GLY A 368 23.04 -16.68 -12.79
N ARG A 369 22.36 -15.57 -12.55
CA ARG A 369 21.66 -14.74 -13.56
C ARG A 369 22.30 -13.36 -13.64
N THR A 370 21.93 -12.57 -14.64
CA THR A 370 22.30 -11.16 -14.73
C THR A 370 21.03 -10.33 -14.78
N ILE A 371 20.86 -9.45 -13.77
CA ILE A 371 19.89 -8.36 -13.81
C ILE A 371 20.53 -7.26 -14.66
N GLY A 372 19.92 -6.94 -15.79
CA GLY A 372 20.49 -5.98 -16.74
C GLY A 372 20.29 -4.54 -16.28
N ARG A 373 21.21 -3.66 -16.68
CA ARG A 373 21.07 -2.21 -16.49
C ARG A 373 19.76 -1.69 -17.06
N GLY A 374 18.96 -1.02 -16.23
CA GLY A 374 17.65 -0.48 -16.58
C GLY A 374 16.50 -1.45 -16.36
N ASP A 375 16.78 -2.69 -15.95
CA ASP A 375 15.74 -3.65 -15.57
C ASP A 375 15.00 -3.16 -14.31
N MET A 376 13.71 -3.44 -14.29
CA MET A 376 12.88 -3.26 -13.11
C MET A 376 13.13 -4.41 -12.13
N VAL A 377 13.37 -4.08 -10.87
CA VAL A 377 13.58 -5.01 -9.76
C VAL A 377 12.50 -4.78 -8.71
N ILE A 378 11.82 -5.84 -8.32
CA ILE A 378 10.71 -5.84 -7.36
C ILE A 378 11.12 -6.61 -6.10
N PRO A 379 11.70 -5.94 -5.09
CA PRO A 379 11.92 -6.56 -3.79
C PRO A 379 10.57 -6.82 -3.12
N CYS A 380 10.27 -8.12 -2.89
CA CYS A 380 9.00 -8.57 -2.35
C CYS A 380 9.05 -8.63 -0.81
N LEU A 381 8.58 -7.56 -0.16
CA LEU A 381 8.60 -7.40 1.31
C LEU A 381 7.74 -8.47 2.00
N ALA A 382 6.54 -8.75 1.47
CA ALA A 382 5.63 -9.74 2.03
C ALA A 382 6.22 -11.16 1.96
N SER A 383 6.94 -11.48 0.87
CA SER A 383 7.68 -12.74 0.76
C SER A 383 8.81 -12.81 1.78
N ALA A 384 9.64 -11.78 1.88
CA ALA A 384 10.75 -11.68 2.80
C ALA A 384 10.29 -11.79 4.26
N ASN A 385 9.19 -11.16 4.62
CA ASN A 385 8.59 -11.21 5.95
C ASN A 385 8.06 -12.60 6.34
N ARG A 386 7.95 -13.50 5.38
CA ARG A 386 7.59 -14.92 5.61
C ARG A 386 8.71 -15.88 5.18
N ASP A 387 9.96 -15.43 5.14
CA ASP A 387 11.09 -16.30 4.87
C ASP A 387 11.45 -17.11 6.13
N PRO A 388 11.35 -18.47 6.10
CA PRO A 388 11.67 -19.31 7.25
C PRO A 388 13.15 -19.25 7.67
N ARG A 389 14.01 -18.73 6.80
CA ARG A 389 15.44 -18.51 7.08
C ARG A 389 15.66 -17.34 8.06
N GLN A 390 14.68 -16.42 8.12
CA GLN A 390 14.69 -15.25 9.01
C GLN A 390 13.71 -15.39 10.17
N PHE A 391 12.51 -15.92 9.92
CA PHE A 391 11.44 -16.03 10.91
C PHE A 391 11.02 -17.49 11.08
N PRO A 392 11.27 -18.11 12.23
CA PRO A 392 10.77 -19.46 12.50
C PRO A 392 9.25 -19.52 12.40
N ASP A 393 8.71 -20.59 11.80
CA ASP A 393 7.28 -20.78 11.58
C ASP A 393 6.56 -19.52 11.02
N PRO A 394 7.02 -18.98 9.86
CA PRO A 394 6.65 -17.66 9.42
C PRO A 394 5.18 -17.54 9.01
N ASP A 395 4.53 -18.64 8.68
CA ASP A 395 3.13 -18.70 8.28
C ASP A 395 2.15 -18.86 9.47
N THR A 396 2.70 -18.93 10.69
CA THR A 396 1.92 -18.89 11.93
C THR A 396 1.83 -17.46 12.44
N LEU A 397 0.61 -16.95 12.65
CA LEU A 397 0.37 -15.70 13.36
C LEU A 397 0.51 -15.96 14.87
N ASP A 398 1.48 -15.33 15.53
CA ASP A 398 1.65 -15.37 16.98
C ASP A 398 1.83 -13.95 17.54
N VAL A 399 0.82 -13.43 18.23
CA VAL A 399 0.84 -12.07 18.81
C VAL A 399 1.87 -11.88 19.92
N ARG A 400 2.50 -12.96 20.40
CA ARG A 400 3.62 -12.91 21.36
C ARG A 400 4.98 -12.83 20.68
N ARG A 401 5.02 -13.06 19.36
CA ARG A 401 6.25 -12.92 18.58
C ARG A 401 6.73 -11.47 18.65
N GLN A 402 8.02 -11.30 18.80
CA GLN A 402 8.68 -10.00 18.63
C GLN A 402 9.48 -10.05 17.34
N PRO A 403 8.87 -9.74 16.19
CA PRO A 403 9.50 -9.91 14.89
C PRO A 403 10.49 -8.78 14.63
N GLU A 404 11.69 -8.93 15.15
CA GLU A 404 12.77 -7.99 14.87
C GLU A 404 13.04 -7.92 13.37
N ARG A 405 13.24 -6.69 12.86
CA ARG A 405 13.67 -6.41 11.50
C ARG A 405 12.71 -6.91 10.39
N HIS A 406 11.41 -6.97 10.66
CA HIS A 406 10.48 -7.15 9.54
C HIS A 406 10.56 -5.98 8.55
N LEU A 407 10.26 -6.23 7.27
CA LEU A 407 10.43 -5.27 6.18
C LEU A 407 9.13 -4.54 5.79
N ALA A 408 8.08 -4.59 6.58
CA ALA A 408 6.80 -3.94 6.25
C ALA A 408 6.90 -2.42 6.11
N PHE A 409 7.90 -1.79 6.72
CA PHE A 409 8.26 -0.38 6.58
C PHE A 409 9.47 -0.15 5.68
N ALA A 410 9.80 -1.10 4.81
CA ALA A 410 11.03 -1.15 4.02
C ALA A 410 12.30 -1.17 4.89
N ALA A 411 13.45 -0.86 4.33
CA ALA A 411 14.74 -0.79 5.01
C ALA A 411 15.62 0.33 4.40
N GLY A 412 16.77 0.59 5.03
CA GLY A 412 17.76 1.55 4.55
C GLY A 412 17.24 2.98 4.55
N MET A 413 17.72 3.77 3.58
CA MET A 413 17.42 5.21 3.49
C MET A 413 15.93 5.52 3.33
N HIS A 414 15.15 4.64 2.69
CA HIS A 414 13.71 4.79 2.48
C HIS A 414 12.87 4.16 3.60
N PHE A 415 13.43 3.86 4.76
CA PHE A 415 12.62 3.42 5.91
C PHE A 415 11.47 4.41 6.16
N CYS A 416 10.26 3.89 6.37
CA CYS A 416 9.02 4.65 6.40
C CYS A 416 9.06 5.81 7.40
N LEU A 417 8.79 7.02 6.93
CA LEU A 417 8.75 8.23 7.75
C LEU A 417 7.57 8.20 8.75
N GLY A 418 6.42 7.64 8.32
CA GLY A 418 5.20 7.53 9.13
C GLY A 418 5.11 6.29 10.01
N ALA A 419 6.16 5.46 10.11
CA ALA A 419 6.13 4.19 10.80
C ALA A 419 5.65 4.27 12.27
N TRP A 420 5.99 5.37 12.96
CA TRP A 420 5.56 5.59 14.34
C TRP A 420 4.05 5.87 14.42
N LEU A 421 3.51 6.72 13.52
CA LEU A 421 2.10 7.08 13.50
C LEU A 421 1.22 5.87 13.16
N ALA A 422 1.59 5.10 12.15
CA ALA A 422 0.88 3.86 11.76
C ALA A 422 0.80 2.87 12.93
N ARG A 423 1.89 2.70 13.68
CA ARG A 423 1.91 1.86 14.89
C ARG A 423 1.02 2.39 16.00
N LEU A 424 1.03 3.71 16.20
CA LEU A 424 0.18 4.37 17.20
C LEU A 424 -1.29 4.14 16.88
N GLU A 425 -1.70 4.41 15.65
CA GLU A 425 -3.08 4.23 15.19
C GLU A 425 -3.53 2.78 15.33
N ALA A 426 -2.73 1.83 14.86
CA ALA A 426 -3.05 0.41 14.96
C ALA A 426 -3.24 -0.05 16.43
N ARG A 427 -2.36 0.37 17.34
CA ARG A 427 -2.47 0.03 18.77
C ARG A 427 -3.73 0.62 19.40
N ILE A 428 -4.04 1.87 19.13
CA ILE A 428 -5.22 2.54 19.68
C ILE A 428 -6.50 1.88 19.15
N VAL A 429 -6.57 1.63 17.84
CA VAL A 429 -7.74 0.99 17.22
C VAL A 429 -7.98 -0.39 17.79
N LEU A 430 -6.98 -1.27 17.73
CA LEU A 430 -7.13 -2.65 18.20
C LEU A 430 -7.45 -2.70 19.69
N GLY A 431 -6.75 -1.92 20.52
CA GLY A 431 -7.00 -1.85 21.95
C GLY A 431 -8.41 -1.32 22.29
N THR A 432 -8.90 -0.33 21.53
CA THR A 432 -10.23 0.22 21.76
C THR A 432 -11.34 -0.74 21.28
N LEU A 433 -11.15 -1.38 20.11
CA LEU A 433 -12.10 -2.39 19.60
C LEU A 433 -12.27 -3.54 20.58
N PHE A 434 -11.19 -4.17 21.03
CA PHE A 434 -11.26 -5.30 21.92
C PHE A 434 -11.81 -4.95 23.32
N ARG A 435 -11.59 -3.73 23.78
CA ARG A 435 -12.16 -3.24 25.05
C ARG A 435 -13.65 -2.93 24.92
N ARG A 436 -14.08 -2.28 23.84
CA ARG A 436 -15.46 -1.81 23.67
C ARG A 436 -16.39 -2.85 23.04
N LEU A 437 -15.84 -3.78 22.25
CA LEU A 437 -16.58 -4.78 21.49
C LEU A 437 -16.03 -6.19 21.80
N PRO A 438 -16.23 -6.72 23.02
CA PRO A 438 -15.60 -7.99 23.45
C PRO A 438 -16.06 -9.22 22.65
N SER A 439 -17.25 -9.16 22.02
CA SER A 439 -17.80 -10.23 21.17
C SER A 439 -17.63 -9.96 19.68
N LEU A 440 -16.67 -9.09 19.30
CA LEU A 440 -16.42 -8.73 17.91
C LEU A 440 -16.08 -9.96 17.07
N ALA A 441 -16.78 -10.12 15.94
CA ALA A 441 -16.61 -11.23 15.01
C ALA A 441 -16.77 -10.77 13.56
N LEU A 442 -16.29 -11.61 12.63
CA LEU A 442 -16.57 -11.42 11.21
C LEU A 442 -18.05 -11.59 10.93
N GLY A 443 -18.61 -10.69 10.13
CA GLY A 443 -19.98 -10.78 9.63
C GLY A 443 -20.14 -11.91 8.59
N PRO A 444 -21.39 -12.19 8.18
CA PRO A 444 -21.68 -13.30 7.26
C PRO A 444 -21.21 -13.05 5.83
N ALA A 445 -21.03 -11.79 5.42
CA ALA A 445 -20.54 -11.45 4.09
C ALA A 445 -19.01 -11.67 4.01
N GLN A 446 -18.56 -12.24 2.88
CA GLN A 446 -17.14 -12.48 2.68
C GLN A 446 -16.39 -11.16 2.47
N PRO A 447 -15.24 -10.96 3.14
CA PRO A 447 -14.35 -9.84 2.88
C PRO A 447 -13.84 -9.86 1.43
N ARG A 448 -13.66 -8.68 0.84
CA ARG A 448 -13.16 -8.53 -0.52
C ARG A 448 -11.80 -7.85 -0.51
N TRP A 449 -10.83 -8.46 -1.19
CA TRP A 449 -9.49 -7.88 -1.38
C TRP A 449 -9.48 -6.93 -2.58
N LYS A 450 -8.76 -5.82 -2.44
CA LYS A 450 -8.47 -4.92 -3.56
C LYS A 450 -7.65 -5.65 -4.62
N PRO A 451 -7.94 -5.50 -5.92
CA PRO A 451 -7.20 -6.16 -7.00
C PRO A 451 -5.89 -5.41 -7.32
N MET A 452 -4.99 -5.29 -6.36
CA MET A 452 -3.75 -4.51 -6.46
C MET A 452 -2.53 -5.36 -6.11
N LEU A 453 -1.39 -5.09 -6.80
CA LEU A 453 -0.12 -5.81 -6.63
C LEU A 453 0.79 -5.20 -5.56
N PHE A 454 0.82 -3.87 -5.47
CA PHE A 454 1.76 -3.12 -4.61
C PHE A 454 1.10 -2.50 -3.38
N LEU A 455 -0.23 -2.57 -3.29
CA LEU A 455 -1.02 -2.22 -2.11
C LEU A 455 -1.95 -3.38 -1.79
N ARG A 456 -1.83 -3.93 -0.59
CA ARG A 456 -2.62 -5.06 -0.14
C ARG A 456 -3.57 -4.64 0.98
N GLY A 457 -4.86 -4.72 0.71
CA GLY A 457 -5.90 -4.34 1.64
C GLY A 457 -7.27 -4.84 1.21
N LEU A 458 -8.22 -4.75 2.13
CA LEU A 458 -9.60 -5.12 1.91
C LEU A 458 -10.41 -3.92 1.38
N GLU A 459 -11.33 -4.19 0.46
CA GLU A 459 -12.35 -3.22 0.04
C GLU A 459 -13.44 -3.07 1.10
N SER A 460 -13.81 -4.18 1.76
CA SER A 460 -14.80 -4.23 2.82
C SER A 460 -14.46 -5.31 3.84
N LEU A 461 -14.80 -5.06 5.10
CA LEU A 461 -14.67 -6.02 6.20
C LEU A 461 -15.91 -5.93 7.09
N PRO A 462 -16.97 -6.68 6.77
CA PRO A 462 -18.18 -6.70 7.57
C PRO A 462 -17.93 -7.32 8.95
N LEU A 463 -18.33 -6.62 9.98
CA LEU A 463 -18.18 -7.03 11.39
C LEU A 463 -19.52 -7.04 12.11
N VAL A 464 -19.62 -7.89 13.13
CA VAL A 464 -20.77 -8.00 14.03
C VAL A 464 -20.31 -8.14 15.48
N TRP A 465 -21.15 -7.70 16.41
CA TRP A 465 -20.94 -7.88 17.86
C TRP A 465 -22.28 -7.93 18.59
N ALA A 466 -22.28 -8.46 19.83
CA ALA A 466 -23.45 -8.45 20.69
C ALA A 466 -23.80 -7.01 21.10
N ARG A 467 -25.06 -6.64 20.99
CA ARG A 467 -25.54 -5.37 21.53
C ARG A 467 -25.61 -5.44 23.04
N ASP A 468 -25.28 -4.37 23.72
CA ASP A 468 -25.57 -4.25 25.13
C ASP A 468 -27.07 -3.93 25.28
N GLU A 469 -27.83 -4.94 25.72
CA GLU A 469 -29.28 -4.82 25.94
C GLU A 469 -29.66 -3.79 27.04
N ARG A 470 -28.66 -3.25 27.74
CA ARG A 470 -28.85 -2.25 28.81
C ARG A 470 -28.86 -0.81 28.33
N SER A 471 -28.67 -0.56 27.03
CA SER A 471 -28.61 0.76 26.43
C SER A 471 -29.85 1.15 25.60
N GLU A 472 -31.01 0.52 25.85
CA GLU A 472 -32.27 1.08 25.39
C GLU A 472 -32.67 2.24 26.33
N PRO A 473 -33.03 3.43 25.76
CA PRO A 473 -33.37 4.61 26.55
C PRO A 473 -34.69 4.50 27.32
#